data_fd04e250b6aad34dee603990cd6753bc
#
_entry.id   fd04e250b6aad34dee603990cd6753bc
#
_cell.length_a   1.000
_cell.length_b   1.000
_cell.length_c   1.000
_cell.angle_alpha   90.00
_cell.angle_beta   90.00
_cell.angle_gamma   90.00
#
_symmetry.space_group_name_H-M   'P 1'
#
loop_
_entity.id
_entity.type
_entity.pdbx_description
1 polymer ?
#
loop_
_entity_poly.entity_id
_entity_poly.type
_entity_poly.pdbx_seq_one_letter_code
_entity_poly.pdbx_strand_id
1 'polypeptide(L)'
;GKPETMGRRLAFNGVWGNLGVAFSTIVAAGLANLLGWQAAFYIPGLISFAIGVIWLMFKPKHVQSDLIENTARNKSTKGDIDWLTIFKIIAFSSIIIGFMFNAAIVSLPKLLDDRLNTIGDNVSSIGFLAFGIYIFAACAQLTVGHLIDRFKVKPIFITISILLSCSLVLVI
;
A
#
# COMPACT_ATOMS: atom_id res chain seq x y z
N GLY A 1 22.56 -5.06 -0.40
CA GLY A 1 21.75 -6.25 -0.26
C GLY A 1 21.90 -7.11 -1.50
N LYS A 2 21.84 -8.44 -1.38
CA LYS A 2 21.93 -9.34 -2.54
C LYS A 2 20.76 -9.05 -3.48
N PRO A 3 20.95 -8.87 -4.80
CA PRO A 3 19.88 -8.59 -5.76
C PRO A 3 18.80 -9.69 -5.81
N GLU A 4 19.16 -10.92 -5.46
CA GLU A 4 18.29 -12.10 -5.45
C GLU A 4 17.12 -12.07 -4.44
N THR A 5 17.08 -11.08 -3.54
CA THR A 5 16.02 -10.97 -2.51
C THR A 5 15.27 -9.64 -2.57
N MET A 6 15.43 -8.89 -3.66
CA MET A 6 14.85 -7.55 -3.77
C MET A 6 13.31 -7.59 -3.88
N GLY A 7 12.78 -8.52 -4.67
CA GLY A 7 11.33 -8.71 -4.82
C GLY A 7 10.67 -9.10 -3.51
N ARG A 8 11.27 -10.03 -2.78
CA ARG A 8 10.77 -10.45 -1.46
C ARG A 8 10.78 -9.32 -0.43
N ARG A 9 11.81 -8.48 -0.42
CA ARG A 9 11.89 -7.31 0.47
C ARG A 9 10.82 -6.26 0.16
N LEU A 10 10.62 -5.98 -1.12
CA LEU A 10 9.57 -5.06 -1.58
C LEU A 10 8.18 -5.60 -1.27
N ALA A 11 7.94 -6.90 -1.50
CA ALA A 11 6.68 -7.55 -1.17
C ALA A 11 6.40 -7.50 0.33
N PHE A 12 7.40 -7.79 1.16
CA PHE A 12 7.26 -7.73 2.62
C PHE A 12 6.91 -6.32 3.11
N ASN A 13 7.55 -5.29 2.55
CA ASN A 13 7.19 -3.90 2.84
C ASN A 13 5.75 -3.57 2.43
N GLY A 14 5.32 -4.04 1.26
CA GLY A 14 3.97 -3.82 0.76
C GLY A 14 2.90 -4.58 1.57
N VAL A 15 3.22 -5.74 2.11
CA VAL A 15 2.33 -6.49 3.02
C VAL A 15 1.97 -5.67 4.26
N TRP A 16 2.95 -5.00 4.87
CA TRP A 16 2.69 -4.11 6.00
C TRP A 16 1.75 -2.95 5.61
N GLY A 17 1.89 -2.43 4.40
CA GLY A 17 0.97 -1.43 3.86
C GLY A 17 -0.47 -1.97 3.75
N ASN A 18 -0.65 -3.15 3.14
CA ASN A 18 -1.97 -3.78 3.01
C ASN A 18 -2.57 -4.17 4.37
N LEU A 19 -1.76 -4.66 5.31
CA LEU A 19 -2.20 -4.91 6.68
C LEU A 19 -2.66 -3.63 7.36
N GLY A 20 -1.92 -2.52 7.20
CA GLY A 20 -2.34 -1.22 7.72
C GLY A 20 -3.70 -0.78 7.17
N VAL A 21 -3.94 -0.93 5.87
CA VAL A 21 -5.24 -0.65 5.25
C VAL A 21 -6.31 -1.60 5.79
N ALA A 22 -6.03 -2.89 5.90
CA ALA A 22 -6.96 -3.87 6.47
C ALA A 22 -7.38 -3.52 7.89
N PHE A 23 -6.42 -3.26 8.76
CA PHE A 23 -6.71 -2.87 10.15
C PHE A 23 -7.44 -1.53 10.24
N SER A 24 -7.14 -0.57 9.36
CA SER A 24 -7.83 0.72 9.35
C SER A 24 -9.33 0.58 9.10
N THR A 25 -9.75 -0.38 8.27
CA THR A 25 -11.18 -0.60 7.99
C THR A 25 -11.94 -1.09 9.22
N ILE A 26 -11.37 -2.04 9.97
CA ILE A 26 -11.98 -2.54 11.22
C ILE A 26 -11.98 -1.45 12.31
N VAL A 27 -10.86 -0.76 12.48
CA VAL A 27 -10.74 0.30 13.48
C VAL A 27 -11.70 1.43 13.18
N ALA A 28 -11.78 1.87 11.93
CA ALA A 28 -12.70 2.93 11.53
C ALA A 28 -14.18 2.52 11.72
N ALA A 29 -14.55 1.31 11.30
CA ALA A 29 -15.90 0.79 11.47
C ALA A 29 -16.26 0.62 12.94
N GLY A 30 -15.36 0.08 13.76
CA GLY A 30 -15.56 -0.08 15.21
C GLY A 30 -15.72 1.26 15.93
N LEU A 31 -14.84 2.22 15.66
CA LEU A 31 -14.92 3.57 16.25
C LEU A 31 -16.18 4.31 15.81
N ALA A 32 -16.56 4.20 14.55
CA ALA A 32 -17.77 4.83 14.02
C ALA A 32 -19.02 4.29 14.71
N ASN A 33 -19.10 2.98 14.97
CA ASN A 33 -20.23 2.38 15.66
C ASN A 33 -20.28 2.69 17.15
N LEU A 34 -19.14 2.73 17.84
CA LEU A 34 -19.09 2.91 19.28
C LEU A 34 -19.14 4.38 19.72
N LEU A 35 -18.47 5.26 18.99
CA LEU A 35 -18.20 6.66 19.39
C LEU A 35 -18.65 7.68 18.33
N GLY A 36 -19.20 7.21 17.22
CA GLY A 36 -19.60 8.04 16.10
C GLY A 36 -18.49 8.24 15.06
N TRP A 37 -18.90 8.64 13.85
CA TRP A 37 -18.01 8.72 12.67
C TRP A 37 -16.82 9.67 12.86
N GLN A 38 -16.97 10.72 13.67
CA GLN A 38 -15.90 11.68 13.95
C GLN A 38 -14.72 11.04 14.70
N ALA A 39 -15.01 10.11 15.62
CA ALA A 39 -13.99 9.40 16.38
C ALA A 39 -13.08 8.54 15.49
N ALA A 40 -13.60 8.02 14.39
CA ALA A 40 -12.83 7.27 13.39
C ALA A 40 -11.70 8.09 12.75
N PHE A 41 -11.78 9.41 12.78
CA PHE A 41 -10.75 10.32 12.28
C PHE A 41 -9.87 10.89 13.39
N TYR A 42 -10.49 11.36 14.49
CA TYR A 42 -9.74 12.02 15.55
C TYR A 42 -8.81 11.08 16.32
N ILE A 43 -9.22 9.87 16.61
CA ILE A 43 -8.41 8.93 17.41
C ILE A 43 -7.16 8.49 16.64
N PRO A 44 -7.24 7.97 15.41
CA PRO A 44 -6.04 7.63 14.64
C PRO A 44 -5.18 8.85 14.31
N GLY A 45 -5.79 10.00 14.07
CA GLY A 45 -5.08 11.26 13.82
C GLY A 45 -4.24 11.69 15.04
N LEU A 46 -4.80 11.64 16.24
CA LEU A 46 -4.10 11.94 17.49
C LEU A 46 -2.93 10.97 17.74
N ILE A 47 -3.16 9.66 17.51
CA ILE A 47 -2.11 8.65 17.64
C ILE A 47 -0.97 8.92 16.65
N SER A 48 -1.30 9.19 15.39
CA SER A 48 -0.30 9.52 14.35
C SER A 48 0.48 10.78 14.71
N PHE A 49 -0.20 11.81 15.21
CA PHE A 49 0.43 13.04 15.68
C PHE A 49 1.40 12.78 16.84
N ALA A 50 0.95 12.01 17.86
CA ALA A 50 1.79 11.65 18.98
C ALA A 50 3.05 10.89 18.57
N ILE A 51 2.91 9.91 17.66
CA ILE A 51 4.05 9.17 17.09
C ILE A 51 5.01 10.13 16.36
N GLY A 52 4.49 11.08 15.59
CA GLY A 52 5.29 12.10 14.91
C GLY A 52 6.09 12.97 15.89
N VAL A 53 5.45 13.42 16.99
CA VAL A 53 6.13 14.20 18.05
C VAL A 53 7.21 13.36 18.74
N ILE A 54 6.90 12.10 19.09
CA ILE A 54 7.86 11.17 19.69
C ILE A 54 9.06 11.00 18.76
N TRP A 55 8.83 10.80 17.47
CA TRP A 55 9.89 10.67 16.47
C TRP A 55 10.79 11.92 16.42
N LEU A 56 10.21 13.10 16.48
CA LEU A 56 10.98 14.36 16.48
C LEU A 56 11.85 14.49 17.73
N MET A 57 11.34 14.03 18.89
CA MET A 57 12.09 14.08 20.16
C MET A 57 13.22 13.05 20.23
N PHE A 58 13.02 11.87 19.68
CA PHE A 58 13.96 10.74 19.75
C PHE A 58 14.76 10.53 18.46
N LYS A 59 14.85 11.52 17.57
CA LYS A 59 15.56 11.41 16.29
C LYS A 59 17.01 10.92 16.50
N PRO A 60 17.34 9.67 16.17
CA PRO A 60 18.67 9.14 16.38
C PRO A 60 19.65 9.80 15.42
N LYS A 61 20.76 10.35 15.94
CA LYS A 61 21.81 11.03 15.16
C LYS A 61 22.42 10.14 14.05
N HIS A 62 22.34 8.82 14.20
CA HIS A 62 22.88 7.85 13.24
C HIS A 62 22.14 7.78 11.89
N VAL A 63 20.84 8.09 11.84
CA VAL A 63 20.05 8.00 10.59
C VAL A 63 20.53 9.03 9.56
N GLN A 64 21.06 10.14 10.00
CA GLN A 64 21.50 11.22 9.12
C GLN A 64 22.84 10.92 8.43
N SER A 65 23.76 10.21 9.10
CA SER A 65 25.05 9.81 8.53
C SER A 65 24.87 8.75 7.44
N ASP A 66 24.02 7.75 7.65
CA ASP A 66 23.78 6.67 6.68
C ASP A 66 23.10 7.18 5.39
N LEU A 67 22.22 8.17 5.50
CA LEU A 67 21.59 8.81 4.35
C LEU A 67 22.59 9.61 3.52
N ILE A 68 23.51 10.34 4.17
CA ILE A 68 24.54 11.14 3.50
C ILE A 68 25.57 10.23 2.82
N GLU A 69 26.00 9.16 3.49
CA GLU A 69 26.96 8.19 2.95
C GLU A 69 26.39 7.44 1.74
N ASN A 70 25.14 6.98 1.80
CA ASN A 70 24.47 6.33 0.68
C ASN A 70 24.23 7.28 -0.51
N THR A 71 23.97 8.56 -0.26
CA THR A 71 23.80 9.58 -1.30
C THR A 71 25.14 9.90 -1.97
N ALA A 72 26.24 9.94 -1.22
CA ALA A 72 27.58 10.15 -1.75
C ALA A 72 28.07 8.97 -2.59
N ARG A 73 27.77 7.74 -2.16
CA ARG A 73 28.14 6.50 -2.86
C ARG A 73 27.42 6.34 -4.20
N ASN A 74 26.17 6.79 -4.31
CA ASN A 74 25.38 6.76 -5.55
C ASN A 74 25.83 7.81 -6.60
N LYS A 75 26.59 8.82 -6.21
CA LYS A 75 27.15 9.81 -7.18
C LYS A 75 28.28 9.25 -8.05
N SER A 76 28.83 8.09 -7.71
CA SER A 76 29.99 7.50 -8.39
C SER A 76 29.66 6.68 -9.64
N THR A 77 28.39 6.41 -9.95
CA THR A 77 27.99 5.66 -11.14
C THR A 77 27.38 6.59 -12.18
N LYS A 78 28.22 7.49 -12.74
CA LYS A 78 27.87 8.26 -13.95
C LYS A 78 28.06 7.40 -15.20
N GLY A 79 27.02 6.65 -15.60
CA GLY A 79 26.75 6.41 -17.00
C GLY A 79 25.78 7.49 -17.50
N ASP A 80 25.76 7.78 -18.80
CA ASP A 80 24.87 8.76 -19.47
C ASP A 80 23.38 8.34 -19.38
N ILE A 81 22.88 8.14 -18.18
CA ILE A 81 21.48 7.85 -17.93
C ILE A 81 20.80 9.18 -17.69
N ASP A 82 19.85 9.53 -18.53
CA ASP A 82 19.01 10.72 -18.34
C ASP A 82 18.08 10.53 -17.13
N TRP A 83 18.63 10.82 -15.94
CA TRP A 83 17.92 10.69 -14.68
C TRP A 83 16.63 11.49 -14.63
N LEU A 84 16.57 12.60 -15.35
CA LEU A 84 15.39 13.45 -15.40
C LEU A 84 14.23 12.76 -16.15
N THR A 85 14.52 12.09 -17.24
CA THR A 85 13.52 11.33 -18.01
C THR A 85 13.02 10.13 -17.20
N ILE A 86 13.91 9.37 -16.55
CA ILE A 86 13.52 8.25 -15.67
C ILE A 86 12.66 8.77 -14.52
N PHE A 87 13.04 9.86 -13.87
CA PHE A 87 12.27 10.45 -12.79
C PHE A 87 10.87 10.88 -13.24
N LYS A 88 10.73 11.52 -14.40
CA LYS A 88 9.43 11.92 -14.95
C LYS A 88 8.52 10.70 -15.20
N ILE A 89 9.07 9.63 -15.79
CA ILE A 89 8.31 8.41 -16.05
C ILE A 89 7.83 7.77 -14.75
N ILE A 90 8.73 7.63 -13.76
CA ILE A 90 8.39 7.05 -12.46
C ILE A 90 7.36 7.92 -11.74
N ALA A 91 7.54 9.24 -11.72
CA ALA A 91 6.61 10.17 -11.06
C ALA A 91 5.22 10.11 -11.70
N PHE A 92 5.13 10.13 -13.02
CA PHE A 92 3.86 10.05 -13.74
C PHE A 92 3.16 8.70 -13.49
N SER A 93 3.90 7.60 -13.58
CA SER A 93 3.36 6.26 -13.29
C SER A 93 2.87 6.14 -11.84
N SER A 94 3.63 6.70 -10.89
CA SER A 94 3.25 6.68 -9.46
C SER A 94 1.98 7.47 -9.18
N ILE A 95 1.76 8.60 -9.87
CA ILE A 95 0.53 9.39 -9.74
C ILE A 95 -0.67 8.58 -10.23
N ILE A 96 -0.58 7.94 -11.39
CA ILE A 96 -1.68 7.13 -11.95
C ILE A 96 -1.99 5.95 -11.02
N ILE A 97 -0.96 5.20 -10.61
CA ILE A 97 -1.13 4.03 -9.73
C ILE A 97 -1.71 4.46 -8.38
N GLY A 98 -1.22 5.56 -7.82
CA GLY A 98 -1.73 6.10 -6.55
C GLY A 98 -3.18 6.52 -6.65
N PHE A 99 -3.60 7.16 -7.75
CA PHE A 99 -4.99 7.53 -7.98
C PHE A 99 -5.89 6.30 -8.09
N MET A 100 -5.51 5.29 -8.88
CA MET A 100 -6.26 4.05 -9.03
C MET A 100 -6.38 3.29 -7.70
N PHE A 101 -5.29 3.22 -6.94
CA PHE A 101 -5.28 2.55 -5.65
C PHE A 101 -6.20 3.25 -4.63
N ASN A 102 -6.15 4.57 -4.54
CA ASN A 102 -7.04 5.33 -3.67
C ASN A 102 -8.51 5.21 -4.10
N ALA A 103 -8.79 5.29 -5.39
CA ALA A 103 -10.15 5.08 -5.90
C ALA A 103 -10.70 3.71 -5.49
N ALA A 104 -9.90 2.65 -5.62
CA ALA A 104 -10.30 1.30 -5.21
C ALA A 104 -10.58 1.20 -3.70
N ILE A 105 -9.70 1.78 -2.86
CA ILE A 105 -9.88 1.77 -1.39
C ILE A 105 -11.17 2.49 -0.98
N VAL A 106 -11.43 3.66 -1.55
CA VAL A 106 -12.61 4.48 -1.20
C VAL A 106 -13.90 3.83 -1.74
N SER A 107 -13.85 3.23 -2.92
CA SER A 107 -15.03 2.61 -3.55
C SER A 107 -15.39 1.25 -2.98
N LEU A 108 -14.42 0.50 -2.44
CA LEU A 108 -14.64 -0.88 -1.97
C LEU A 108 -15.73 -1.00 -0.91
N PRO A 109 -15.75 -0.21 0.19
CA PRO A 109 -16.80 -0.31 1.19
C PRO A 109 -18.20 -0.03 0.62
N LYS A 110 -18.31 0.99 -0.25
CA LYS A 110 -19.57 1.35 -0.90
C LYS A 110 -20.04 0.25 -1.85
N LEU A 111 -19.14 -0.33 -2.63
CA LEU A 111 -19.45 -1.45 -3.52
C LEU A 111 -19.94 -2.67 -2.76
N LEU A 112 -19.34 -2.95 -1.60
CA LEU A 112 -19.78 -4.02 -0.70
C LEU A 112 -21.17 -3.73 -0.14
N ASP A 113 -21.44 -2.51 0.27
CA ASP A 113 -22.74 -2.08 0.77
C ASP A 113 -23.83 -2.22 -0.29
N ASP A 114 -23.60 -1.67 -1.48
CA ASP A 114 -24.56 -1.68 -2.59
C ASP A 114 -24.87 -3.09 -3.12
N ARG A 115 -23.88 -4.00 -3.12
CA ARG A 115 -24.01 -5.36 -3.68
C ARG A 115 -24.43 -6.41 -2.66
N LEU A 116 -24.21 -6.17 -1.38
CA LEU A 116 -24.44 -7.12 -0.30
C LEU A 116 -25.54 -6.63 0.67
N ASN A 117 -26.49 -5.84 0.19
CA ASN A 117 -27.62 -5.29 0.97
C ASN A 117 -28.37 -6.33 1.83
N THR A 118 -28.16 -7.63 1.61
CA THR A 118 -28.74 -8.75 2.36
C THR A 118 -27.90 -9.21 3.56
N ILE A 119 -26.61 -8.83 3.65
CA ILE A 119 -25.68 -9.43 4.63
C ILE A 119 -25.37 -8.49 5.79
N GLY A 120 -25.66 -7.19 5.69
CA GLY A 120 -25.24 -6.30 6.78
C GLY A 120 -25.90 -4.96 6.86
N ASP A 121 -26.92 -4.86 7.70
CA ASP A 121 -27.40 -3.56 8.21
C ASP A 121 -26.37 -2.85 9.10
N ASN A 122 -25.17 -3.44 9.32
CA ASN A 122 -24.16 -2.94 10.22
C ASN A 122 -22.87 -2.54 9.52
N VAL A 123 -22.42 -1.30 9.70
CA VAL A 123 -21.12 -0.77 9.23
C VAL A 123 -19.94 -1.69 9.61
N SER A 124 -20.04 -2.38 10.76
CA SER A 124 -19.03 -3.35 11.19
C SER A 124 -18.88 -4.53 10.25
N SER A 125 -19.97 -5.06 9.68
CA SER A 125 -19.93 -6.21 8.76
C SER A 125 -19.19 -5.87 7.49
N ILE A 126 -19.41 -4.68 6.95
CA ILE A 126 -18.69 -4.15 5.77
C ILE A 126 -17.19 -3.98 6.09
N GLY A 127 -16.87 -3.46 7.27
CA GLY A 127 -15.49 -3.33 7.73
C GLY A 127 -14.76 -4.69 7.81
N PHE A 128 -15.43 -5.74 8.32
CA PHE A 128 -14.86 -7.10 8.38
C PHE A 128 -14.68 -7.72 6.99
N LEU A 129 -15.61 -7.51 6.08
CA LEU A 129 -15.48 -7.99 4.70
C LEU A 129 -14.32 -7.30 3.99
N ALA A 130 -14.22 -5.97 4.09
CA ALA A 130 -13.10 -5.21 3.53
C ALA A 130 -11.76 -5.67 4.13
N PHE A 131 -11.70 -5.91 5.45
CA PHE A 131 -10.53 -6.48 6.10
C PHE A 131 -10.10 -7.81 5.48
N GLY A 132 -11.04 -8.73 5.28
CA GLY A 132 -10.76 -10.03 4.65
C GLY A 132 -10.17 -9.88 3.25
N ILE A 133 -10.71 -8.98 2.44
CA ILE A 133 -10.21 -8.69 1.08
C ILE A 133 -8.76 -8.18 1.13
N TYR A 134 -8.44 -7.25 2.04
CA TYR A 134 -7.08 -6.72 2.16
C TYR A 134 -6.08 -7.73 2.73
N ILE A 135 -6.50 -8.63 3.60
CA ILE A 135 -5.66 -9.75 4.06
C ILE A 135 -5.34 -10.67 2.87
N PHE A 136 -6.35 -11.00 2.06
CA PHE A 136 -6.13 -11.79 0.85
C PHE A 136 -5.17 -11.11 -0.14
N ALA A 137 -5.34 -9.80 -0.34
CA ALA A 137 -4.44 -8.99 -1.15
C ALA A 137 -2.98 -9.00 -0.62
N ALA A 138 -2.79 -8.97 0.71
CA ALA A 138 -1.47 -9.08 1.33
C ALA A 138 -0.81 -10.43 1.04
N CYS A 139 -1.57 -11.54 1.11
CA CYS A 139 -1.08 -12.87 0.75
C CYS A 139 -0.70 -12.96 -0.73
N ALA A 140 -1.55 -12.42 -1.61
CA ALA A 140 -1.27 -12.37 -3.05
C ALA A 140 0.02 -11.59 -3.35
N GLN A 141 0.26 -10.49 -2.65
CA GLN A 141 1.47 -9.68 -2.79
C GLN A 141 2.76 -10.45 -2.41
N LEU A 142 2.72 -11.29 -1.36
CA LEU A 142 3.85 -12.16 -1.02
C LEU A 142 4.15 -13.15 -2.15
N THR A 143 3.11 -13.72 -2.72
CA THR A 143 3.23 -14.65 -3.85
C THR A 143 3.88 -13.97 -5.06
N VAL A 144 3.43 -12.79 -5.42
CA VAL A 144 4.02 -11.99 -6.51
C VAL A 144 5.48 -11.64 -6.22
N GLY A 145 5.79 -11.23 -4.98
CA GLY A 145 7.16 -10.92 -4.60
C GLY A 145 8.10 -12.11 -4.73
N HIS A 146 7.65 -13.30 -4.34
CA HIS A 146 8.41 -14.53 -4.53
C HIS A 146 8.58 -14.89 -6.02
N LEU A 147 7.57 -14.63 -6.83
CA LEU A 147 7.60 -14.86 -8.27
C LEU A 147 8.64 -13.95 -8.96
N ILE A 148 8.71 -12.68 -8.56
CA ILE A 148 9.67 -11.70 -9.10
C ILE A 148 11.12 -12.10 -8.82
N ASP A 149 11.38 -12.74 -7.68
CA ASP A 149 12.73 -13.22 -7.36
C ASP A 149 13.13 -14.47 -8.18
N ARG A 150 12.15 -15.26 -8.66
CA ARG A 150 12.40 -16.50 -9.42
C ARG A 150 12.32 -16.35 -10.92
N PHE A 151 11.48 -15.46 -11.42
CA PHE A 151 11.19 -15.30 -12.84
C PHE A 151 11.54 -13.89 -13.33
N LYS A 152 11.65 -13.72 -14.64
CA LYS A 152 11.85 -12.40 -15.23
C LYS A 152 10.64 -11.50 -14.95
N VAL A 153 10.89 -10.27 -14.52
CA VAL A 153 9.85 -9.29 -14.12
C VAL A 153 8.85 -9.01 -15.25
N LYS A 154 9.32 -8.97 -16.50
CA LYS A 154 8.50 -8.60 -17.66
C LYS A 154 7.27 -9.50 -17.88
N PRO A 155 7.37 -10.86 -17.94
CA PRO A 155 6.18 -11.70 -18.11
C PRO A 155 5.22 -11.61 -16.92
N ILE A 156 5.73 -11.51 -15.69
CA ILE A 156 4.89 -11.37 -14.49
C ILE A 156 4.07 -10.10 -14.56
N PHE A 157 4.69 -8.98 -14.93
CA PHE A 157 4.00 -7.70 -15.08
C PHE A 157 2.88 -7.77 -16.12
N ILE A 158 3.16 -8.36 -17.29
CA ILE A 158 2.17 -8.54 -18.37
C ILE A 158 1.00 -9.39 -17.88
N THR A 159 1.27 -10.52 -17.23
CA THR A 159 0.22 -11.44 -16.73
C THR A 159 -0.67 -10.73 -15.70
N ILE A 160 -0.10 -10.02 -14.73
CA ILE A 160 -0.85 -9.28 -13.72
C ILE A 160 -1.69 -8.17 -14.36
N SER A 161 -1.13 -7.44 -15.35
CA SER A 161 -1.87 -6.38 -16.05
C SER A 161 -3.06 -6.92 -16.83
N ILE A 162 -2.92 -8.07 -17.50
CA ILE A 162 -4.02 -8.74 -18.20
C ILE A 162 -5.09 -9.19 -17.20
N LEU A 163 -4.68 -9.82 -16.10
CA LEU A 163 -5.59 -10.32 -15.06
C LEU A 163 -6.39 -9.17 -14.42
N LEU A 164 -5.73 -8.04 -14.15
CA LEU A 164 -6.36 -6.83 -13.64
C LEU A 164 -7.38 -6.26 -14.64
N SER A 165 -7.01 -6.19 -15.92
CA SER A 165 -7.91 -5.68 -16.96
C SER A 165 -9.15 -6.60 -17.14
N CYS A 166 -8.95 -7.92 -17.14
CA CYS A 166 -10.05 -8.88 -17.20
C CYS A 166 -10.98 -8.77 -15.97
N SER A 167 -10.41 -8.59 -14.78
CA SER A 167 -11.22 -8.45 -13.55
C SER A 167 -12.07 -7.19 -13.55
N LEU A 168 -11.56 -6.08 -14.09
CA LEU A 168 -12.33 -4.84 -14.23
C LEU A 168 -13.52 -4.99 -15.19
N VAL A 169 -13.35 -5.74 -16.30
CA VAL A 169 -14.44 -6.01 -17.25
C VAL A 169 -15.52 -6.89 -16.62
N LEU A 170 -15.13 -7.81 -15.72
CA LEU A 170 -16.09 -8.70 -15.04
C LEU A 170 -16.91 -7.99 -13.95
N VAL A 171 -16.45 -6.85 -13.45
CA VAL A 171 -17.15 -6.08 -12.40
C VAL A 171 -18.20 -5.12 -12.99
N ILE A 172 -18.06 -4.75 -14.26
CA ILE A 172 -18.99 -3.88 -14.99
C ILE A 172 -20.17 -4.71 -15.49
#